data_7f0357e1c8e100bab11ba8eb926982a3
#
_entry.id   7f0357e1c8e100bab11ba8eb926982a3
#
_cell.length_a   1.000
_cell.length_b   1.000
_cell.length_c   1.000
_cell.angle_alpha   90.00
_cell.angle_beta   90.00
_cell.angle_gamma   90.00
#
_symmetry.space_group_name_H-M   'P 1'
#
loop_
_entity.id
_entity.type
_entity.pdbx_description
1 polymer ?
#
loop_
_entity_poly.entity_id
_entity_poly.type
_entity_poly.pdbx_seq_one_letter_code
_entity_poly.pdbx_strand_id
1 'polypeptide(L)'
;MKFACRGLVSFAVLFLALALQADLARSEYHQVWKVGTLTPKGVGWAKQFEKIMLPAIHQATGNTLEVKIYWGGIMGDDEDIIAKMRAGQLQAAGITGQGAVIACPEFAVIELPFLFRGYDEVDCLRQQLFPEFDRLMQQRGFKLLLWLDQDFDQIYSVKWRFNDLVDFKKARFMTWYGVLEEQLLKSLGASPIPVDIPELVPSLRQGVADSLMAPGLWMIATQLYPTVKYMVSLKLRYSPAVVICTLDAWNQLSEENRRGIMAVSGEVTRRFTAATRADNERALAALQQYGIENVDPGPETVDAIRREAVKIWDEQADKLYPRELLDRVLATLDEIRGQSR
;
A
#
# COMPACT_ATOMS: atom_id res chain seq x y z
N MET A 1 -65.58 -5.26 -39.72
CA MET A 1 -64.88 -5.53 -38.41
C MET A 1 -63.67 -6.50 -38.47
N LYS A 2 -62.95 -6.65 -39.59
CA LYS A 2 -61.84 -7.56 -39.71
C LYS A 2 -60.46 -6.84 -39.90
N PHE A 3 -60.41 -5.53 -40.03
CA PHE A 3 -59.16 -4.77 -40.25
C PHE A 3 -58.57 -4.17 -38.98
N ALA A 4 -59.30 -4.04 -37.87
CA ALA A 4 -58.84 -3.42 -36.65
C ALA A 4 -57.98 -4.38 -35.77
N CYS A 5 -58.12 -5.72 -35.89
CA CYS A 5 -57.37 -6.70 -35.08
C CYS A 5 -55.94 -6.94 -35.55
N ARG A 6 -55.61 -6.70 -36.84
CA ARG A 6 -54.26 -6.94 -37.37
C ARG A 6 -53.24 -5.85 -36.93
N GLY A 7 -53.68 -4.61 -36.72
CA GLY A 7 -52.83 -3.52 -36.27
C GLY A 7 -52.38 -3.66 -34.80
N LEU A 8 -53.28 -4.13 -33.92
CA LEU A 8 -53.00 -4.29 -32.50
C LEU A 8 -52.01 -5.42 -32.22
N VAL A 9 -52.10 -6.52 -32.98
CA VAL A 9 -51.15 -7.66 -32.82
C VAL A 9 -49.74 -7.30 -33.30
N SER A 10 -49.64 -6.53 -34.40
CA SER A 10 -48.34 -6.05 -34.89
C SER A 10 -47.68 -5.05 -33.94
N PHE A 11 -48.45 -4.18 -33.28
CA PHE A 11 -47.90 -3.24 -32.27
C PHE A 11 -47.47 -3.94 -30.99
N ALA A 12 -48.21 -4.97 -30.53
CA ALA A 12 -47.87 -5.74 -29.35
C ALA A 12 -46.58 -6.57 -29.56
N VAL A 13 -46.37 -7.15 -30.76
CA VAL A 13 -45.16 -7.91 -31.09
C VAL A 13 -43.96 -6.99 -31.22
N LEU A 14 -44.13 -5.78 -31.76
CA LEU A 14 -43.02 -4.78 -31.82
C LEU A 14 -42.61 -4.28 -30.43
N PHE A 15 -43.59 -4.04 -29.55
CA PHE A 15 -43.32 -3.65 -28.15
C PHE A 15 -42.69 -4.75 -27.36
N LEU A 16 -43.08 -6.02 -27.58
CA LEU A 16 -42.48 -7.18 -26.93
C LEU A 16 -41.03 -7.40 -27.42
N ALA A 17 -40.78 -7.18 -28.71
CA ALA A 17 -39.43 -7.29 -29.28
C ALA A 17 -38.52 -6.15 -28.79
N LEU A 18 -39.00 -4.92 -28.63
CA LEU A 18 -38.27 -3.81 -28.03
C LEU A 18 -38.05 -4.00 -26.53
N ALA A 19 -39.00 -4.59 -25.79
CA ALA A 19 -38.84 -4.92 -24.39
C ALA A 19 -37.80 -6.05 -24.19
N LEU A 20 -37.81 -7.09 -25.06
CA LEU A 20 -36.77 -8.13 -25.04
C LEU A 20 -35.37 -7.61 -25.44
N GLN A 21 -35.27 -6.66 -26.34
CA GLN A 21 -34.01 -5.99 -26.67
C GLN A 21 -33.50 -5.10 -25.52
N ALA A 22 -34.41 -4.45 -24.79
CA ALA A 22 -34.09 -3.64 -23.63
C ALA A 22 -33.64 -4.53 -22.44
N ASP A 23 -34.19 -5.75 -22.27
CA ASP A 23 -33.75 -6.71 -21.27
C ASP A 23 -32.44 -7.42 -21.68
N LEU A 24 -32.19 -7.65 -22.97
CA LEU A 24 -30.90 -8.15 -23.46
C LEU A 24 -29.81 -7.08 -23.35
N ALA A 25 -30.13 -5.80 -23.48
CA ALA A 25 -29.20 -4.69 -23.22
C ALA A 25 -28.95 -4.50 -21.70
N ARG A 26 -29.80 -5.04 -20.81
CA ARG A 26 -29.67 -4.99 -19.36
C ARG A 26 -28.93 -6.15 -18.75
N SER A 27 -28.55 -7.14 -19.55
CA SER A 27 -27.70 -8.26 -19.16
C SER A 27 -26.23 -7.96 -19.43
N GLU A 28 -25.75 -6.75 -19.15
CA GLU A 28 -24.32 -6.53 -18.98
C GLU A 28 -23.90 -7.23 -17.69
N TYR A 29 -23.00 -8.21 -17.86
CA TYR A 29 -22.47 -9.03 -16.77
C TYR A 29 -21.82 -8.11 -15.75
N HIS A 30 -22.50 -7.88 -14.63
CA HIS A 30 -22.01 -7.01 -13.55
C HIS A 30 -21.08 -7.83 -12.67
N GLN A 31 -19.77 -7.61 -12.82
CA GLN A 31 -18.77 -8.25 -11.96
C GLN A 31 -18.65 -7.49 -10.65
N VAL A 32 -18.56 -8.22 -9.54
CA VAL A 32 -18.36 -7.65 -8.21
C VAL A 32 -17.00 -8.10 -7.68
N TRP A 33 -16.12 -7.15 -7.43
CA TRP A 33 -14.89 -7.41 -6.72
C TRP A 33 -15.04 -7.08 -5.24
N LYS A 34 -14.82 -8.06 -4.40
CA LYS A 34 -14.64 -7.90 -2.96
C LYS A 34 -13.20 -7.58 -2.69
N VAL A 35 -12.95 -6.43 -2.06
CA VAL A 35 -11.61 -5.87 -1.85
C VAL A 35 -11.34 -5.73 -0.37
N GLY A 36 -10.28 -6.36 0.15
CA GLY A 36 -9.83 -6.22 1.53
C GLY A 36 -8.82 -5.09 1.69
N THR A 37 -8.85 -4.40 2.83
CA THR A 37 -7.79 -3.43 3.20
C THR A 37 -7.77 -3.16 4.70
N LEU A 38 -6.58 -2.87 5.24
CA LEU A 38 -6.39 -2.43 6.63
C LEU A 38 -6.76 -0.96 6.83
N THR A 39 -6.88 -0.18 5.76
CA THR A 39 -7.15 1.26 5.82
C THR A 39 -8.47 1.56 6.52
N PRO A 40 -8.49 2.37 7.59
CA PRO A 40 -9.71 2.78 8.26
C PRO A 40 -10.60 3.62 7.33
N LYS A 41 -11.90 3.35 7.31
CA LYS A 41 -12.85 4.06 6.45
C LYS A 41 -12.89 5.56 6.77
N GLY A 42 -12.92 6.39 5.74
CA GLY A 42 -13.17 7.84 5.85
C GLY A 42 -11.96 8.67 6.29
N VAL A 43 -10.79 8.07 6.54
CA VAL A 43 -9.55 8.77 6.92
C VAL A 43 -8.40 8.42 5.99
N GLY A 44 -7.46 9.35 5.85
CA GLY A 44 -6.22 9.15 5.13
C GLY A 44 -6.41 8.52 3.75
N TRP A 45 -5.75 7.39 3.53
CA TRP A 45 -5.76 6.66 2.26
C TRP A 45 -7.17 6.27 1.79
N ALA A 46 -8.11 5.98 2.70
CA ALA A 46 -9.49 5.64 2.32
C ALA A 46 -10.16 6.76 1.53
N LYS A 47 -9.91 8.03 1.89
CA LYS A 47 -10.42 9.18 1.13
C LYS A 47 -9.89 9.20 -0.30
N GLN A 48 -8.64 8.79 -0.49
CA GLN A 48 -8.01 8.74 -1.82
C GLN A 48 -8.58 7.58 -2.64
N PHE A 49 -8.84 6.43 -2.02
CA PHE A 49 -9.58 5.34 -2.66
C PHE A 49 -10.96 5.80 -3.14
N GLU A 50 -11.73 6.45 -2.27
CA GLU A 50 -13.10 6.91 -2.59
C GLU A 50 -13.13 8.05 -3.62
N LYS A 51 -12.17 8.98 -3.58
CA LYS A 51 -12.19 10.19 -4.43
C LYS A 51 -11.43 10.06 -5.73
N ILE A 52 -10.44 9.18 -5.81
CA ILE A 52 -9.54 9.07 -6.96
C ILE A 52 -9.68 7.72 -7.63
N MET A 53 -9.47 6.61 -6.89
CA MET A 53 -9.37 5.29 -7.48
C MET A 53 -10.74 4.76 -7.93
N LEU A 54 -11.75 4.75 -7.05
CA LEU A 54 -13.06 4.18 -7.38
C LEU A 54 -13.74 4.87 -8.58
N PRO A 55 -13.80 6.23 -8.63
CA PRO A 55 -14.37 6.89 -9.80
C PRO A 55 -13.63 6.57 -11.11
N ALA A 56 -12.29 6.48 -11.05
CA ALA A 56 -11.49 6.14 -12.23
C ALA A 56 -11.75 4.71 -12.70
N ILE A 57 -11.85 3.74 -11.79
CA ILE A 57 -12.19 2.35 -12.12
C ILE A 57 -13.60 2.25 -12.70
N HIS A 58 -14.59 2.89 -12.08
CA HIS A 58 -15.97 2.88 -12.58
C HIS A 58 -16.05 3.46 -13.99
N GLN A 59 -15.40 4.60 -14.24
CA GLN A 59 -15.35 5.20 -15.56
C GLN A 59 -14.63 4.31 -16.57
N ALA A 60 -13.49 3.75 -16.20
CA ALA A 60 -12.67 2.90 -17.06
C ALA A 60 -13.36 1.58 -17.46
N THR A 61 -14.30 1.11 -16.66
CA THR A 61 -15.05 -0.13 -16.88
C THR A 61 -16.49 0.11 -17.31
N GLY A 62 -16.89 1.35 -17.65
CA GLY A 62 -18.26 1.67 -18.00
C GLY A 62 -19.29 1.27 -16.91
N ASN A 63 -18.89 1.26 -15.65
CA ASN A 63 -19.65 0.77 -14.48
C ASN A 63 -20.03 -0.73 -14.53
N THR A 64 -19.36 -1.53 -15.35
CA THR A 64 -19.61 -2.98 -15.40
C THR A 64 -18.89 -3.74 -14.29
N LEU A 65 -17.90 -3.11 -13.61
CA LEU A 65 -17.21 -3.63 -12.44
C LEU A 65 -17.64 -2.88 -11.17
N GLU A 66 -18.34 -3.56 -10.28
CA GLU A 66 -18.62 -3.08 -8.92
C GLU A 66 -17.46 -3.42 -8.00
N VAL A 67 -16.98 -2.44 -7.21
CA VAL A 67 -15.89 -2.61 -6.23
C VAL A 67 -16.48 -2.44 -4.82
N LYS A 68 -16.55 -3.55 -4.07
CA LYS A 68 -17.01 -3.58 -2.68
C LYS A 68 -15.81 -3.68 -1.73
N ILE A 69 -15.49 -2.58 -1.04
CA ILE A 69 -14.32 -2.51 -0.15
C ILE A 69 -14.72 -2.86 1.29
N TYR A 70 -13.94 -3.74 1.90
CA TYR A 70 -13.98 -4.13 3.30
C TYR A 70 -12.86 -3.41 4.05
N TRP A 71 -13.23 -2.32 4.74
CA TRP A 71 -12.32 -1.38 5.38
C TRP A 71 -11.87 -1.83 6.77
N GLY A 72 -10.72 -1.28 7.22
CA GLY A 72 -10.29 -1.32 8.62
C GLY A 72 -9.91 -2.71 9.13
N GLY A 73 -9.46 -3.60 8.26
CA GLY A 73 -8.99 -4.92 8.67
C GLY A 73 -10.10 -5.90 9.07
N ILE A 74 -11.38 -5.65 8.71
CA ILE A 74 -12.47 -6.61 9.01
C ILE A 74 -12.31 -7.95 8.29
N MET A 75 -11.42 -8.02 7.30
CA MET A 75 -11.02 -9.26 6.63
C MET A 75 -9.73 -9.86 7.20
N GLY A 76 -9.26 -9.37 8.35
CA GLY A 76 -8.00 -9.73 8.98
C GLY A 76 -6.86 -8.79 8.56
N ASP A 77 -5.64 -9.15 8.90
CA ASP A 77 -4.43 -8.44 8.50
C ASP A 77 -4.02 -8.75 7.04
N ASP A 78 -2.85 -8.29 6.62
CA ASP A 78 -2.37 -8.52 5.26
C ASP A 78 -2.17 -10.01 4.95
N GLU A 79 -1.75 -10.83 5.91
CA GLU A 79 -1.58 -12.28 5.75
C GLU A 79 -2.93 -12.95 5.52
N ASP A 80 -3.93 -12.63 6.35
CA ASP A 80 -5.30 -13.11 6.21
C ASP A 80 -5.92 -12.68 4.88
N ILE A 81 -5.71 -11.43 4.48
CA ILE A 81 -6.23 -10.87 3.22
C ILE A 81 -5.63 -11.67 2.04
N ILE A 82 -4.32 -11.88 2.01
CA ILE A 82 -3.65 -12.66 0.95
C ILE A 82 -4.12 -14.11 0.96
N ALA A 83 -4.28 -14.74 2.12
CA ALA A 83 -4.83 -16.10 2.23
C ALA A 83 -6.25 -16.18 1.67
N LYS A 84 -7.12 -15.21 1.98
CA LYS A 84 -8.50 -15.11 1.45
C LYS A 84 -8.52 -14.85 -0.07
N MET A 85 -7.57 -14.08 -0.60
CA MET A 85 -7.40 -13.91 -2.05
C MET A 85 -7.03 -15.23 -2.72
N ARG A 86 -6.04 -15.96 -2.18
CA ARG A 86 -5.65 -17.29 -2.69
C ARG A 86 -6.79 -18.32 -2.63
N ALA A 87 -7.66 -18.20 -1.63
CA ALA A 87 -8.87 -19.01 -1.48
C ALA A 87 -10.07 -18.55 -2.34
N GLY A 88 -9.92 -17.48 -3.15
CA GLY A 88 -10.98 -16.95 -4.02
C GLY A 88 -12.10 -16.20 -3.27
N GLN A 89 -11.94 -15.94 -1.97
CA GLN A 89 -12.93 -15.20 -1.15
C GLN A 89 -12.89 -13.69 -1.42
N LEU A 90 -11.70 -13.16 -1.75
CA LEU A 90 -11.48 -11.79 -2.18
C LEU A 90 -10.90 -11.77 -3.59
N GLN A 91 -11.35 -10.86 -4.42
CA GLN A 91 -10.88 -10.67 -5.80
C GLN A 91 -9.68 -9.73 -5.87
N ALA A 92 -9.63 -8.75 -4.95
CA ALA A 92 -8.56 -7.76 -4.92
C ALA A 92 -8.27 -7.30 -3.48
N ALA A 93 -7.18 -6.57 -3.30
CA ALA A 93 -6.81 -5.97 -2.04
C ALA A 93 -5.99 -4.68 -2.24
N GLY A 94 -6.17 -3.74 -1.30
CA GLY A 94 -5.24 -2.64 -1.06
C GLY A 94 -4.43 -2.97 0.20
N ILE A 95 -3.17 -3.34 0.04
CA ILE A 95 -2.31 -3.91 1.07
C ILE A 95 -1.07 -3.06 1.33
N THR A 96 -0.46 -3.24 2.48
CA THR A 96 0.78 -2.56 2.88
C THR A 96 2.00 -3.16 2.17
N GLY A 97 3.18 -2.60 2.42
CA GLY A 97 4.45 -3.20 1.98
C GLY A 97 4.61 -4.63 2.50
N GLN A 98 4.24 -4.90 3.76
CA GLN A 98 4.24 -6.26 4.30
C GLN A 98 3.34 -7.21 3.49
N GLY A 99 2.12 -6.76 3.16
CA GLY A 99 1.23 -7.55 2.30
C GLY A 99 1.81 -7.78 0.91
N ALA A 100 2.49 -6.77 0.34
CA ALA A 100 3.20 -6.92 -0.93
C ALA A 100 4.31 -7.97 -0.85
N VAL A 101 5.08 -7.99 0.25
CA VAL A 101 6.14 -9.00 0.51
C VAL A 101 5.54 -10.40 0.70
N ILE A 102 4.41 -10.54 1.39
CA ILE A 102 3.70 -11.83 1.54
C ILE A 102 3.19 -12.34 0.18
N ALA A 103 2.69 -11.44 -0.66
CA ALA A 103 2.23 -11.78 -2.01
C ALA A 103 3.40 -12.09 -2.96
N CYS A 104 4.49 -11.34 -2.86
CA CYS A 104 5.67 -11.39 -3.72
C CYS A 104 6.92 -10.97 -2.91
N PRO A 105 7.70 -11.92 -2.36
CA PRO A 105 8.83 -11.64 -1.47
C PRO A 105 9.85 -10.66 -2.05
N GLU A 106 9.99 -10.63 -3.36
CA GLU A 106 10.86 -9.73 -4.08
C GLU A 106 10.56 -8.24 -3.81
N PHE A 107 9.32 -7.89 -3.39
CA PHE A 107 8.98 -6.53 -2.99
C PHE A 107 9.77 -6.03 -1.77
N ALA A 108 10.32 -6.93 -0.97
CA ALA A 108 11.16 -6.56 0.18
C ALA A 108 12.35 -5.66 -0.22
N VAL A 109 12.88 -5.78 -1.45
CA VAL A 109 13.99 -4.95 -1.92
C VAL A 109 13.64 -3.45 -1.95
N ILE A 110 12.36 -3.10 -2.12
CA ILE A 110 11.90 -1.70 -2.16
C ILE A 110 11.81 -1.09 -0.76
N GLU A 111 11.71 -1.91 0.27
CA GLU A 111 11.59 -1.47 1.67
C GLU A 111 12.93 -1.41 2.40
N LEU A 112 14.04 -1.59 1.70
CA LEU A 112 15.37 -1.55 2.28
C LEU A 112 15.65 -0.19 2.93
N PRO A 113 16.23 -0.16 4.15
CA PRO A 113 16.49 1.08 4.84
C PRO A 113 17.50 1.94 4.10
N PHE A 114 17.25 3.24 4.06
CA PHE A 114 18.06 4.24 3.34
C PHE A 114 18.24 3.97 1.83
N LEU A 115 17.40 3.13 1.24
CA LEU A 115 17.42 2.86 -0.19
C LEU A 115 17.14 4.15 -1.00
N PHE A 116 16.11 4.89 -0.59
CA PHE A 116 15.68 6.12 -1.24
C PHE A 116 16.07 7.35 -0.45
N ARG A 117 16.47 8.42 -1.15
CA ARG A 117 16.72 9.75 -0.58
C ARG A 117 15.46 10.61 -0.52
N GLY A 118 14.49 10.33 -1.40
CA GLY A 118 13.23 11.07 -1.50
C GLY A 118 12.28 10.48 -2.52
N TYR A 119 11.15 11.16 -2.68
CA TYR A 119 10.07 10.69 -3.55
C TYR A 119 10.43 10.69 -5.03
N ASP A 120 11.31 11.59 -5.50
CA ASP A 120 11.73 11.62 -6.90
C ASP A 120 12.41 10.31 -7.30
N GLU A 121 13.26 9.75 -6.42
CA GLU A 121 13.88 8.45 -6.64
C GLU A 121 12.85 7.32 -6.62
N VAL A 122 11.86 7.38 -5.70
CA VAL A 122 10.76 6.42 -5.64
C VAL A 122 9.93 6.44 -6.93
N ASP A 123 9.58 7.63 -7.40
CA ASP A 123 8.72 7.79 -8.59
C ASP A 123 9.42 7.31 -9.86
N CYS A 124 10.69 7.67 -10.04
CA CYS A 124 11.49 7.21 -11.18
C CYS A 124 11.68 5.68 -11.14
N LEU A 125 12.06 5.13 -10.00
CA LEU A 125 12.26 3.68 -9.86
C LEU A 125 10.95 2.92 -10.07
N ARG A 126 9.85 3.39 -9.49
CA ARG A 126 8.51 2.82 -9.71
C ARG A 126 8.16 2.77 -11.18
N GLN A 127 8.36 3.87 -11.90
CA GLN A 127 8.05 3.93 -13.34
C GLN A 127 8.87 2.91 -14.14
N GLN A 128 10.15 2.75 -13.82
CA GLN A 128 11.04 1.85 -14.55
C GLN A 128 10.79 0.37 -14.21
N LEU A 129 10.55 0.05 -12.93
CA LEU A 129 10.47 -1.33 -12.46
C LEU A 129 9.04 -1.85 -12.26
N PHE A 130 7.99 -1.03 -12.45
CA PHE A 130 6.60 -1.50 -12.37
C PHE A 130 6.32 -2.74 -13.23
N PRO A 131 6.74 -2.79 -14.52
CA PRO A 131 6.50 -3.97 -15.36
C PRO A 131 7.19 -5.24 -14.82
N GLU A 132 8.35 -5.11 -14.20
CA GLU A 132 9.06 -6.23 -13.61
C GLU A 132 8.33 -6.75 -12.37
N PHE A 133 7.95 -5.86 -11.45
CA PHE A 133 7.20 -6.25 -10.26
C PHE A 133 5.81 -6.81 -10.59
N ASP A 134 5.14 -6.29 -11.61
CA ASP A 134 3.90 -6.88 -12.12
C ASP A 134 4.14 -8.31 -12.63
N ARG A 135 5.22 -8.54 -13.39
CA ARG A 135 5.58 -9.88 -13.85
C ARG A 135 5.87 -10.85 -12.70
N LEU A 136 6.60 -10.39 -11.67
CA LEU A 136 6.88 -11.20 -10.48
C LEU A 136 5.60 -11.53 -9.71
N MET A 137 4.70 -10.57 -9.53
CA MET A 137 3.38 -10.77 -8.93
C MET A 137 2.54 -11.77 -9.73
N GLN A 138 2.56 -11.70 -11.08
CA GLN A 138 1.83 -12.64 -11.93
C GLN A 138 2.33 -14.07 -11.77
N GLN A 139 3.62 -14.27 -11.58
CA GLN A 139 4.19 -15.60 -11.28
C GLN A 139 3.68 -16.18 -9.95
N ARG A 140 3.17 -15.32 -9.06
CA ARG A 140 2.60 -15.67 -7.75
C ARG A 140 1.07 -15.72 -7.74
N GLY A 141 0.43 -15.55 -8.91
CA GLY A 141 -1.03 -15.60 -9.07
C GLY A 141 -1.75 -14.26 -8.85
N PHE A 142 -1.03 -13.14 -8.83
CA PHE A 142 -1.59 -11.81 -8.64
C PHE A 142 -1.26 -10.88 -9.81
N LYS A 143 -2.15 -9.92 -10.09
CA LYS A 143 -1.91 -8.81 -11.00
C LYS A 143 -1.66 -7.55 -10.18
N LEU A 144 -0.55 -6.88 -10.40
CA LEU A 144 -0.28 -5.57 -9.82
C LEU A 144 -1.06 -4.51 -10.60
N LEU A 145 -1.97 -3.81 -9.93
CA LEU A 145 -2.77 -2.74 -10.52
C LEU A 145 -2.19 -1.37 -10.25
N LEU A 146 -1.80 -1.10 -9.00
CA LEU A 146 -1.21 0.16 -8.56
C LEU A 146 -0.07 -0.11 -7.58
N TRP A 147 0.99 0.69 -7.68
CA TRP A 147 2.02 0.83 -6.66
C TRP A 147 1.94 2.24 -6.11
N LEU A 148 1.55 2.35 -4.85
CA LEU A 148 1.23 3.58 -4.14
C LEU A 148 2.23 3.82 -3.01
N ASP A 149 2.08 4.95 -2.32
CA ASP A 149 2.88 5.28 -1.14
C ASP A 149 2.03 5.16 0.14
N GLN A 150 2.63 4.64 1.21
CA GLN A 150 2.21 4.98 2.56
C GLN A 150 2.97 6.22 3.05
N ASP A 151 4.28 6.24 2.98
CA ASP A 151 5.24 7.35 3.19
C ASP A 151 6.63 6.78 3.49
N PHE A 152 7.54 7.67 3.92
CA PHE A 152 8.73 7.27 4.68
C PHE A 152 8.37 7.10 6.15
N ASP A 153 8.78 5.99 6.75
CA ASP A 153 8.58 5.74 8.17
C ASP A 153 9.43 6.68 9.01
N GLN A 154 8.81 7.21 10.06
CA GLN A 154 9.44 7.96 11.14
C GLN A 154 9.58 7.04 12.36
N ILE A 155 10.52 7.34 13.24
CA ILE A 155 10.63 6.65 14.53
C ILE A 155 9.83 7.45 15.56
N TYR A 156 8.97 6.77 16.31
CA TYR A 156 8.21 7.34 17.43
C TYR A 156 8.56 6.66 18.74
N SER A 157 8.58 7.42 19.83
CA SER A 157 8.88 6.87 21.15
C SER A 157 8.11 7.53 22.27
N VAL A 158 7.78 6.72 23.29
CA VAL A 158 7.21 7.20 24.56
C VAL A 158 8.25 7.90 25.42
N LYS A 159 9.52 7.48 25.34
CA LYS A 159 10.57 7.95 26.29
C LYS A 159 11.97 8.16 25.70
N TRP A 160 12.30 7.57 24.54
CA TRP A 160 13.64 7.63 23.96
C TRP A 160 13.73 8.73 22.91
N ARG A 161 14.82 9.50 22.92
CA ARG A 161 15.06 10.57 21.93
C ARG A 161 15.83 10.10 20.70
N PHE A 162 16.50 8.94 20.79
CA PHE A 162 17.33 8.41 19.71
C PHE A 162 18.45 9.36 19.24
N ASN A 163 19.07 10.07 20.18
CA ASN A 163 20.19 10.95 19.89
C ASN A 163 21.47 10.19 19.53
N ASP A 164 21.54 8.92 19.89
CA ASP A 164 22.63 8.00 19.55
C ASP A 164 22.14 6.53 19.45
N LEU A 165 23.05 5.63 19.01
CA LEU A 165 22.74 4.19 18.92
C LEU A 165 22.50 3.52 20.28
N VAL A 166 22.94 4.12 21.40
CA VAL A 166 22.72 3.57 22.73
C VAL A 166 21.23 3.60 23.10
N ASP A 167 20.49 4.59 22.60
CA ASP A 167 19.04 4.67 22.83
C ASP A 167 18.30 3.51 22.15
N PHE A 168 18.75 3.08 20.97
CA PHE A 168 18.18 1.91 20.31
C PHE A 168 18.34 0.63 21.15
N LYS A 169 19.51 0.44 21.78
CA LYS A 169 19.80 -0.73 22.63
C LYS A 169 18.88 -0.83 23.85
N LYS A 170 18.28 0.27 24.28
CA LYS A 170 17.35 0.33 25.42
C LYS A 170 15.89 0.22 24.99
N ALA A 171 15.62 0.46 23.72
CA ALA A 171 14.25 0.58 23.18
C ALA A 171 13.65 -0.78 22.83
N ARG A 172 12.35 -0.91 23.10
CA ARG A 172 11.52 -2.03 22.69
C ARG A 172 10.58 -1.54 21.61
N PHE A 173 10.82 -1.98 20.39
CA PHE A 173 10.03 -1.58 19.23
C PHE A 173 8.89 -2.54 18.97
N MET A 174 7.67 -2.04 18.85
CA MET A 174 6.61 -2.80 18.19
C MET A 174 6.96 -2.98 16.72
N THR A 175 6.75 -4.19 16.20
CA THR A 175 6.98 -4.52 14.80
C THR A 175 5.76 -5.22 14.21
N TRP A 176 5.41 -4.90 12.97
CA TRP A 176 4.34 -5.54 12.19
C TRP A 176 4.64 -5.59 10.70
N TYR A 177 5.78 -5.03 10.27
CA TYR A 177 6.20 -5.04 8.87
C TYR A 177 7.10 -6.23 8.49
N GLY A 178 7.18 -7.25 9.37
CA GLY A 178 7.84 -8.51 9.07
C GLY A 178 9.36 -8.50 9.25
N VAL A 179 10.00 -9.46 8.58
CA VAL A 179 11.41 -9.84 8.82
C VAL A 179 12.38 -8.67 8.60
N LEU A 180 12.17 -7.83 7.58
CA LEU A 180 13.07 -6.71 7.29
C LEU A 180 13.11 -5.69 8.41
N GLU A 181 11.94 -5.32 8.95
CA GLU A 181 11.86 -4.40 10.08
C GLU A 181 12.55 -4.96 11.32
N GLU A 182 12.30 -6.25 11.62
CA GLU A 182 12.97 -6.91 12.75
C GLU A 182 14.49 -6.94 12.60
N GLN A 183 15.00 -7.27 11.42
CA GLN A 183 16.44 -7.32 11.18
C GLN A 183 17.07 -5.93 11.25
N LEU A 184 16.40 -4.92 10.71
CA LEU A 184 16.82 -3.53 10.85
C LEU A 184 16.95 -3.13 12.32
N LEU A 185 15.92 -3.38 13.13
CA LEU A 185 15.93 -3.03 14.55
C LEU A 185 17.00 -3.79 15.32
N LYS A 186 17.18 -5.09 15.04
CA LYS A 186 18.25 -5.91 15.62
C LYS A 186 19.64 -5.38 15.23
N SER A 187 19.86 -4.96 13.99
CA SER A 187 21.14 -4.38 13.56
C SER A 187 21.48 -3.09 14.30
N LEU A 188 20.47 -2.32 14.69
CA LEU A 188 20.62 -1.12 15.52
C LEU A 188 20.74 -1.43 17.03
N GLY A 189 20.62 -2.71 17.41
CA GLY A 189 20.70 -3.18 18.79
C GLY A 189 19.39 -3.07 19.57
N ALA A 190 18.28 -2.71 18.91
CA ALA A 190 16.97 -2.63 19.54
C ALA A 190 16.33 -4.02 19.74
N SER A 191 15.29 -4.07 20.59
CA SER A 191 14.50 -5.28 20.84
C SER A 191 13.17 -5.19 20.06
N PRO A 192 13.03 -5.87 18.91
CA PRO A 192 11.76 -5.94 18.20
C PRO A 192 10.79 -6.85 18.97
N ILE A 193 9.53 -6.40 19.06
CA ILE A 193 8.42 -7.12 19.68
C ILE A 193 7.31 -7.22 18.63
N PRO A 194 7.12 -8.37 17.99
CA PRO A 194 6.01 -8.59 17.07
C PRO A 194 4.68 -8.40 17.77
N VAL A 195 3.80 -7.60 17.18
CA VAL A 195 2.49 -7.25 17.72
C VAL A 195 1.49 -7.16 16.57
N ASP A 196 0.35 -7.80 16.73
CA ASP A 196 -0.74 -7.69 15.76
C ASP A 196 -1.33 -6.28 15.75
N ILE A 197 -1.78 -5.81 14.60
CA ILE A 197 -2.28 -4.43 14.42
C ILE A 197 -3.36 -4.05 15.44
N PRO A 198 -4.36 -4.88 15.80
CA PRO A 198 -5.32 -4.55 16.84
C PRO A 198 -4.72 -4.35 18.23
N GLU A 199 -3.57 -4.98 18.51
CA GLU A 199 -2.89 -4.94 19.81
C GLU A 199 -1.87 -3.81 19.94
N LEU A 200 -1.62 -3.04 18.89
CA LEU A 200 -0.60 -1.97 18.88
C LEU A 200 -0.89 -0.89 19.92
N VAL A 201 -2.12 -0.37 19.96
CA VAL A 201 -2.51 0.68 20.92
C VAL A 201 -2.48 0.19 22.37
N PRO A 202 -3.07 -0.97 22.69
CA PRO A 202 -2.94 -1.56 24.03
C PRO A 202 -1.48 -1.80 24.43
N SER A 203 -0.66 -2.39 23.57
CA SER A 203 0.73 -2.73 23.86
C SER A 203 1.59 -1.51 24.21
N LEU A 204 1.41 -0.41 23.46
CA LEU A 204 2.12 0.83 23.73
C LEU A 204 1.67 1.46 25.05
N ARG A 205 0.35 1.50 25.32
CA ARG A 205 -0.22 2.06 26.55
C ARG A 205 0.16 1.28 27.79
N GLN A 206 0.25 -0.05 27.69
CA GLN A 206 0.65 -0.94 28.79
C GLN A 206 2.16 -1.01 28.98
N GLY A 207 2.93 -0.39 28.08
CA GLY A 207 4.39 -0.40 28.13
C GLY A 207 5.02 -1.75 27.77
N VAL A 208 4.33 -2.60 27.02
CA VAL A 208 4.92 -3.82 26.43
C VAL A 208 6.04 -3.42 25.49
N ALA A 209 5.80 -2.40 24.67
CA ALA A 209 6.79 -1.70 23.87
C ALA A 209 6.81 -0.21 24.22
N ASP A 210 7.83 0.52 23.77
CA ASP A 210 7.99 1.95 24.03
C ASP A 210 8.32 2.76 22.76
N SER A 211 8.47 2.08 21.63
CA SER A 211 8.88 2.69 20.37
C SER A 211 8.23 1.96 19.19
N LEU A 212 8.12 2.64 18.05
CA LEU A 212 7.60 2.09 16.79
C LEU A 212 8.11 2.89 15.59
N MET A 213 8.01 2.29 14.40
CA MET A 213 8.19 2.99 13.13
C MET A 213 6.87 3.02 12.37
N ALA A 214 6.50 4.18 11.82
CA ALA A 214 5.28 4.33 11.03
C ALA A 214 5.29 5.61 10.19
N PRO A 215 4.44 5.71 9.15
CA PRO A 215 4.11 6.99 8.51
C PRO A 215 3.39 7.94 9.46
N GLY A 216 3.58 9.25 9.28
CA GLY A 216 2.92 10.26 10.12
C GLY A 216 1.40 10.19 10.06
N LEU A 217 0.84 9.97 8.88
CA LEU A 217 -0.59 9.82 8.67
C LEU A 217 -1.18 8.63 9.45
N TRP A 218 -0.41 7.53 9.57
CA TRP A 218 -0.84 6.35 10.31
C TRP A 218 -0.99 6.65 11.81
N MET A 219 -0.07 7.42 12.40
CA MET A 219 -0.15 7.86 13.81
C MET A 219 -1.43 8.64 14.11
N ILE A 220 -1.86 9.50 13.16
CA ILE A 220 -3.11 10.25 13.28
C ILE A 220 -4.33 9.33 13.09
N ALA A 221 -4.32 8.49 12.05
CA ALA A 221 -5.44 7.63 11.69
C ALA A 221 -5.78 6.59 12.78
N THR A 222 -4.77 6.06 13.46
CA THR A 222 -4.91 5.08 14.56
C THR A 222 -5.02 5.73 15.94
N GLN A 223 -4.91 7.07 16.03
CA GLN A 223 -4.92 7.81 17.30
C GLN A 223 -3.84 7.34 18.29
N LEU A 224 -2.69 6.91 17.80
CA LEU A 224 -1.53 6.53 18.62
C LEU A 224 -0.73 7.74 19.12
N TYR A 225 -0.84 8.88 18.43
CA TYR A 225 -0.08 10.08 18.74
C TYR A 225 -0.13 10.56 20.21
N PRO A 226 -1.24 10.40 20.99
CA PRO A 226 -1.26 10.84 22.38
C PRO A 226 -0.37 10.00 23.31
N THR A 227 0.10 8.84 22.86
CA THR A 227 0.90 7.92 23.67
C THR A 227 2.39 8.15 23.51
N VAL A 228 2.85 8.84 22.46
CA VAL A 228 4.25 9.09 22.18
C VAL A 228 4.65 10.53 22.52
N LYS A 229 5.91 10.74 22.82
CA LYS A 229 6.47 12.06 23.19
C LYS A 229 7.49 12.57 22.17
N TYR A 230 8.17 11.66 21.50
CA TYR A 230 9.28 11.96 20.61
C TYR A 230 9.03 11.36 19.23
N MET A 231 9.46 12.10 18.23
CA MET A 231 9.49 11.68 16.84
C MET A 231 10.87 12.01 16.27
N VAL A 232 11.46 11.07 15.53
CA VAL A 232 12.66 11.33 14.73
C VAL A 232 12.24 11.29 13.25
N SER A 233 12.26 12.46 12.62
CA SER A 233 11.89 12.62 11.20
C SER A 233 13.05 12.22 10.28
N LEU A 234 13.39 10.93 10.34
CA LEU A 234 14.44 10.32 9.53
C LEU A 234 13.77 9.47 8.44
N LYS A 235 14.05 9.75 7.18
CA LYS A 235 13.60 8.92 6.05
C LYS A 235 14.32 7.56 6.08
N LEU A 236 14.04 6.78 7.13
CA LEU A 236 14.75 5.55 7.43
C LEU A 236 14.38 4.45 6.42
N ARG A 237 13.09 4.30 6.13
CA ARG A 237 12.55 3.28 5.24
C ARG A 237 11.37 3.87 4.46
N TYR A 238 11.33 3.60 3.17
CA TYR A 238 10.14 3.85 2.37
C TYR A 238 9.14 2.72 2.60
N SER A 239 7.89 3.08 2.85
CA SER A 239 6.78 2.15 3.03
C SER A 239 5.85 2.24 1.82
N PRO A 240 5.88 1.26 0.92
CA PRO A 240 4.96 1.18 -0.20
C PRO A 240 3.57 0.72 0.25
N ALA A 241 2.59 0.94 -0.62
CA ALA A 241 1.32 0.23 -0.62
C ALA A 241 1.04 -0.23 -2.05
N VAL A 242 0.34 -1.34 -2.21
CA VAL A 242 -0.04 -1.82 -3.53
C VAL A 242 -1.52 -2.16 -3.59
N VAL A 243 -2.10 -2.00 -4.79
CA VAL A 243 -3.40 -2.59 -5.11
C VAL A 243 -3.16 -3.74 -6.07
N ILE A 244 -3.58 -4.92 -5.66
CA ILE A 244 -3.44 -6.15 -6.43
C ILE A 244 -4.81 -6.83 -6.60
N CYS A 245 -4.96 -7.64 -7.65
CA CYS A 245 -6.07 -8.59 -7.76
C CYS A 245 -5.54 -9.99 -8.07
N THR A 246 -6.36 -11.02 -7.85
CA THR A 246 -6.02 -12.36 -8.29
C THR A 246 -6.00 -12.44 -9.81
N LEU A 247 -5.13 -13.26 -10.39
CA LEU A 247 -5.11 -13.47 -11.83
C LEU A 247 -6.44 -14.05 -12.35
N ASP A 248 -7.12 -14.88 -11.55
CA ASP A 248 -8.43 -15.42 -11.90
C ASP A 248 -9.46 -14.29 -12.06
N ALA A 249 -9.54 -13.36 -11.09
CA ALA A 249 -10.43 -12.21 -11.17
C ALA A 249 -10.06 -11.28 -12.35
N TRP A 250 -8.77 -11.07 -12.58
CA TRP A 250 -8.26 -10.28 -13.70
C TRP A 250 -8.62 -10.89 -15.05
N ASN A 251 -8.45 -12.20 -15.20
CA ASN A 251 -8.71 -12.90 -16.45
C ASN A 251 -10.20 -13.04 -16.77
N GLN A 252 -11.08 -12.96 -15.77
CA GLN A 252 -12.53 -12.90 -15.94
C GLN A 252 -13.03 -11.55 -16.45
N LEU A 253 -12.25 -10.47 -16.32
CA LEU A 253 -12.61 -9.18 -16.91
C LEU A 253 -12.57 -9.24 -18.44
N SER A 254 -13.47 -8.47 -19.09
CA SER A 254 -13.36 -8.24 -20.53
C SER A 254 -12.01 -7.60 -20.89
N GLU A 255 -11.56 -7.81 -22.11
CA GLU A 255 -10.33 -7.17 -22.60
C GLU A 255 -10.42 -5.65 -22.55
N GLU A 256 -11.59 -5.09 -22.80
CA GLU A 256 -11.87 -3.67 -22.71
C GLU A 256 -11.67 -3.15 -21.29
N ASN A 257 -12.25 -3.83 -20.27
CA ASN A 257 -12.10 -3.47 -18.87
C ASN A 257 -10.62 -3.55 -18.43
N ARG A 258 -9.90 -4.61 -18.81
CA ARG A 258 -8.48 -4.74 -18.51
C ARG A 258 -7.66 -3.59 -19.08
N ARG A 259 -7.89 -3.26 -20.36
CA ARG A 259 -7.25 -2.11 -21.02
C ARG A 259 -7.62 -0.80 -20.36
N GLY A 260 -8.90 -0.58 -20.06
CA GLY A 260 -9.38 0.61 -19.38
C GLY A 260 -8.74 0.83 -18.01
N ILE A 261 -8.70 -0.21 -17.16
CA ILE A 261 -8.07 -0.14 -15.84
C ILE A 261 -6.58 0.20 -15.96
N MET A 262 -5.84 -0.46 -16.85
CA MET A 262 -4.41 -0.18 -17.03
C MET A 262 -4.15 1.19 -17.64
N ALA A 263 -5.02 1.69 -18.51
CA ALA A 263 -4.89 3.02 -19.09
C ALA A 263 -5.00 4.15 -18.05
N VAL A 264 -5.80 3.97 -17.00
CA VAL A 264 -5.98 4.97 -15.94
C VAL A 264 -5.01 4.78 -14.78
N SER A 265 -4.34 3.62 -14.65
CA SER A 265 -3.51 3.26 -13.50
C SER A 265 -2.40 4.26 -13.21
N GLY A 266 -1.70 4.75 -14.23
CA GLY A 266 -0.63 5.74 -14.10
C GLY A 266 -1.13 7.07 -13.55
N GLU A 267 -2.24 7.58 -14.06
CA GLU A 267 -2.86 8.82 -13.58
C GLU A 267 -3.40 8.66 -12.15
N VAL A 268 -4.05 7.54 -11.86
CA VAL A 268 -4.54 7.22 -10.52
C VAL A 268 -3.36 7.17 -9.53
N THR A 269 -2.29 6.45 -9.87
CA THR A 269 -1.07 6.39 -9.04
C THR A 269 -0.55 7.80 -8.74
N ARG A 270 -0.31 8.61 -9.76
CA ARG A 270 0.22 9.96 -9.62
C ARG A 270 -0.65 10.84 -8.72
N ARG A 271 -1.98 10.86 -8.92
CA ARG A 271 -2.91 11.65 -8.10
C ARG A 271 -3.01 11.13 -6.67
N PHE A 272 -3.07 9.81 -6.51
CA PHE A 272 -3.16 9.19 -5.19
C PHE A 272 -1.91 9.45 -4.36
N THR A 273 -0.71 9.23 -4.92
CA THR A 273 0.56 9.46 -4.22
C THR A 273 0.74 10.92 -3.86
N ALA A 274 0.45 11.86 -4.78
CA ALA A 274 0.53 13.28 -4.49
C ALA A 274 -0.39 13.69 -3.31
N ALA A 275 -1.62 13.19 -3.30
CA ALA A 275 -2.58 13.48 -2.21
C ALA A 275 -2.14 12.84 -0.89
N THR A 276 -1.62 11.60 -0.91
CA THR A 276 -1.10 10.91 0.27
C THR A 276 0.10 11.64 0.87
N ARG A 277 1.06 12.06 0.04
CA ARG A 277 2.24 12.83 0.48
C ARG A 277 1.84 14.13 1.17
N ALA A 278 0.90 14.88 0.56
CA ALA A 278 0.38 16.10 1.17
C ALA A 278 -0.37 15.83 2.49
N ASP A 279 -1.08 14.70 2.61
CA ASP A 279 -1.73 14.29 3.86
C ASP A 279 -0.68 13.93 4.93
N ASN A 280 0.41 13.25 4.57
CA ASN A 280 1.51 12.93 5.49
C ASN A 280 2.25 14.18 5.97
N GLU A 281 2.56 15.13 5.09
CA GLU A 281 3.15 16.42 5.49
C GLU A 281 2.28 17.14 6.52
N ARG A 282 0.96 17.20 6.29
CA ARG A 282 0.01 17.77 7.26
C ARG A 282 -0.04 16.99 8.57
N ALA A 283 0.03 15.67 8.50
CA ALA A 283 0.06 14.82 9.69
C ALA A 283 1.32 15.06 10.52
N LEU A 284 2.50 15.10 9.92
CA LEU A 284 3.76 15.40 10.63
C LEU A 284 3.73 16.77 11.30
N ALA A 285 3.21 17.79 10.62
CA ALA A 285 3.04 19.12 11.20
C ALA A 285 2.04 19.11 12.38
N ALA A 286 0.92 18.38 12.24
CA ALA A 286 -0.08 18.25 13.29
C ALA A 286 0.48 17.51 14.52
N LEU A 287 1.29 16.47 14.34
CA LEU A 287 1.93 15.76 15.45
C LEU A 287 2.78 16.68 16.31
N GLN A 288 3.54 17.61 15.69
CA GLN A 288 4.31 18.62 16.44
C GLN A 288 3.39 19.59 17.18
N GLN A 289 2.27 20.01 16.56
CA GLN A 289 1.28 20.88 17.23
C GLN A 289 0.60 20.18 18.42
N TYR A 290 0.47 18.86 18.39
CA TYR A 290 0.00 18.05 19.51
C TYR A 290 1.04 17.86 20.61
N GLY A 291 2.23 18.46 20.48
CA GLY A 291 3.28 18.47 21.50
C GLY A 291 4.26 17.30 21.38
N ILE A 292 4.28 16.57 20.27
CA ILE A 292 5.33 15.58 20.01
C ILE A 292 6.58 16.32 19.59
N GLU A 293 7.65 16.13 20.36
CA GLU A 293 8.94 16.74 20.07
C GLU A 293 9.60 16.06 18.88
N ASN A 294 9.93 16.87 17.85
CA ASN A 294 10.73 16.38 16.73
C ASN A 294 12.21 16.45 17.10
N VAL A 295 12.84 15.31 17.22
CA VAL A 295 14.25 15.17 17.58
C VAL A 295 15.11 15.11 16.34
N ASP A 296 16.13 15.95 16.27
CA ASP A 296 17.20 15.83 15.26
C ASP A 296 18.41 15.13 15.89
N PRO A 297 18.70 13.88 15.48
CA PRO A 297 19.83 13.14 16.04
C PRO A 297 21.20 13.65 15.58
N GLY A 298 21.22 14.60 14.64
CA GLY A 298 22.43 15.11 14.02
C GLY A 298 23.06 14.16 12.99
N PRO A 299 23.92 14.68 12.11
CA PRO A 299 24.44 13.93 10.96
C PRO A 299 25.30 12.71 11.35
N GLU A 300 26.10 12.81 12.43
CA GLU A 300 26.96 11.72 12.88
C GLU A 300 26.15 10.51 13.34
N THR A 301 25.04 10.74 14.07
CA THR A 301 24.12 9.68 14.51
C THR A 301 23.38 9.08 13.32
N VAL A 302 22.90 9.91 12.38
CA VAL A 302 22.24 9.44 11.16
C VAL A 302 23.18 8.56 10.35
N ASP A 303 24.44 8.94 10.20
CA ASP A 303 25.44 8.14 9.49
C ASP A 303 25.79 6.84 10.24
N ALA A 304 25.78 6.85 11.56
CA ALA A 304 25.97 5.63 12.36
C ALA A 304 24.78 4.67 12.19
N ILE A 305 23.53 5.17 12.25
CA ILE A 305 22.33 4.38 11.97
C ILE A 305 22.39 3.80 10.55
N ARG A 306 22.73 4.63 9.56
CA ARG A 306 22.85 4.20 8.15
C ARG A 306 23.86 3.07 7.98
N ARG A 307 25.06 3.21 8.53
CA ARG A 307 26.11 2.17 8.42
C ARG A 307 25.67 0.82 8.97
N GLU A 308 24.91 0.79 10.05
CA GLU A 308 24.38 -0.46 10.60
C GLU A 308 23.20 -0.98 9.75
N ALA A 309 22.28 -0.10 9.40
CA ALA A 309 21.06 -0.46 8.69
C ALA A 309 21.32 -1.04 7.29
N VAL A 310 22.26 -0.48 6.53
CA VAL A 310 22.52 -0.96 5.15
C VAL A 310 23.15 -2.33 5.07
N LYS A 311 23.70 -2.85 6.16
CA LYS A 311 24.27 -4.22 6.21
C LYS A 311 23.22 -5.27 5.87
N ILE A 312 21.96 -5.02 6.21
CA ILE A 312 20.87 -5.95 5.94
C ILE A 312 20.59 -6.13 4.44
N TRP A 313 21.03 -5.21 3.58
CA TRP A 313 20.84 -5.31 2.13
C TRP A 313 21.48 -6.60 1.59
N ASP A 314 22.76 -6.81 1.94
CA ASP A 314 23.50 -8.01 1.55
C ASP A 314 23.08 -9.24 2.35
N GLU A 315 22.77 -9.07 3.63
CA GLU A 315 22.36 -10.17 4.50
C GLU A 315 21.03 -10.80 4.09
N GLN A 316 20.13 -10.03 3.47
CA GLN A 316 18.82 -10.50 3.02
C GLN A 316 18.78 -10.86 1.53
N ALA A 317 19.82 -10.53 0.76
CA ALA A 317 19.95 -10.99 -0.61
C ALA A 317 20.00 -12.52 -0.67
N ASP A 318 19.33 -13.10 -1.67
CA ASP A 318 19.11 -14.54 -1.88
C ASP A 318 18.33 -15.26 -0.75
N LYS A 319 17.78 -14.47 0.20
CA LYS A 319 16.85 -14.97 1.22
C LYS A 319 15.43 -14.43 1.00
N LEU A 320 15.29 -13.11 0.87
CA LEU A 320 14.00 -12.43 0.62
C LEU A 320 13.84 -12.02 -0.83
N TYR A 321 14.92 -11.62 -1.48
CA TYR A 321 14.93 -11.20 -2.88
C TYR A 321 16.24 -11.65 -3.54
N PRO A 322 16.24 -11.94 -4.86
CA PRO A 322 17.45 -12.30 -5.58
C PRO A 322 18.50 -11.16 -5.54
N ARG A 323 19.77 -11.52 -5.41
CA ARG A 323 20.90 -10.56 -5.52
C ARG A 323 20.80 -9.72 -6.80
N GLU A 324 20.50 -10.35 -7.91
CA GLU A 324 20.39 -9.68 -9.21
C GLU A 324 19.30 -8.59 -9.24
N LEU A 325 18.22 -8.76 -8.46
CA LEU A 325 17.19 -7.74 -8.34
C LEU A 325 17.69 -6.54 -7.53
N LEU A 326 18.40 -6.78 -6.42
CA LEU A 326 19.04 -5.72 -5.65
C LEU A 326 20.01 -4.92 -6.52
N ASP A 327 20.91 -5.60 -7.24
CA ASP A 327 21.90 -4.97 -8.09
C ASP A 327 21.24 -4.11 -9.17
N ARG A 328 20.13 -4.58 -9.74
CA ARG A 328 19.34 -3.82 -10.73
C ARG A 328 18.67 -2.58 -10.11
N VAL A 329 18.08 -2.71 -8.92
CA VAL A 329 17.50 -1.59 -8.18
C VAL A 329 18.57 -0.53 -7.90
N LEU A 330 19.74 -0.95 -7.42
CA LEU A 330 20.84 -0.04 -7.13
C LEU A 330 21.38 0.65 -8.40
N ALA A 331 21.59 -0.10 -9.49
CA ALA A 331 22.00 0.46 -10.77
C ALA A 331 20.99 1.51 -11.29
N THR A 332 19.70 1.19 -11.21
CA THR A 332 18.63 2.14 -11.59
C THR A 332 18.68 3.41 -10.74
N LEU A 333 18.89 3.28 -9.43
CA LEU A 333 19.01 4.45 -8.55
C LEU A 333 20.27 5.27 -8.83
N ASP A 334 21.39 4.64 -9.18
CA ASP A 334 22.62 5.34 -9.54
C ASP A 334 22.47 6.12 -10.84
N GLU A 335 21.76 5.58 -11.84
CA GLU A 335 21.40 6.30 -13.07
C GLU A 335 20.54 7.53 -12.77
N ILE A 336 19.49 7.39 -11.94
CA ILE A 336 18.61 8.48 -11.52
C ILE A 336 19.43 9.58 -10.81
N ARG A 337 20.31 9.20 -9.89
CA ARG A 337 21.19 10.10 -9.13
C ARG A 337 22.23 10.79 -10.01
N GLY A 338 22.70 10.11 -11.04
CA GLY A 338 23.62 10.66 -12.05
C GLY A 338 22.99 11.72 -12.94
N GLN A 339 21.70 11.56 -13.27
CA GLN A 339 20.93 12.52 -14.08
C GLN A 339 20.50 13.78 -13.30
N SER A 340 20.51 13.72 -11.97
CA SER A 340 20.08 14.82 -11.06
C SER A 340 21.24 15.72 -10.65
N ARG A 341 22.46 15.47 -11.16
CA ARG A 341 23.67 16.31 -10.97
C ARG A 341 23.91 17.18 -12.17
#